data_bdd787bc96a0166f9a3fb25d838d94d8
#
_entry.id   bdd787bc96a0166f9a3fb25d838d94d8
#
_cell.length_a   1.000
_cell.length_b   1.000
_cell.length_c   1.000
_cell.angle_alpha   90.00
_cell.angle_beta   90.00
_cell.angle_gamma   90.00
#
_symmetry.space_group_name_H-M   'P 1'
#
loop_
_entity.id
_entity.type
_entity.pdbx_description
1 polymer ?
#
loop_
_entity_poly.entity_id
_entity_poly.type
_entity_poly.pdbx_seq_one_letter_code
_entity_poly.pdbx_strand_id
1 'polypeptide(L)'
;RMRSKRSLRYILFSRCLTRKSPPKYIVKLILAQNNGICNRIVRKHTKILNNGEVCDFIGIVMKGLVQIYHKKGKKRVSDDFATEAYPFFDIDGFVNGKPSGVEIETLEQTVYAKIDKKKLENLCEQYKDLDNLYNRILEHSLISYQDRLNLVLHLDAEEKYSHLEESRIGLTSRISSINVASFIGVTQETLCRIKAKMSDIIY
;
A
#
# COMPACT_ATOMS: atom_id res chain seq x y z
N ARG A 1 -4.26 -1.66 -41.74
CA ARG A 1 -3.26 -1.80 -40.63
C ARG A 1 -3.77 -1.04 -39.41
N MET A 2 -4.73 -1.64 -38.73
CA MET A 2 -5.17 -1.19 -37.42
C MET A 2 -4.36 -1.93 -36.35
N ARG A 3 -3.22 -1.40 -35.94
CA ARG A 3 -2.54 -1.84 -34.71
C ARG A 3 -3.30 -1.25 -33.53
N SER A 4 -3.85 -2.17 -32.79
CA SER A 4 -4.73 -2.06 -31.65
C SER A 4 -4.29 -0.97 -30.66
N LYS A 5 -5.11 0.06 -30.47
CA LYS A 5 -5.05 1.04 -29.39
C LYS A 5 -5.10 0.39 -27.98
N ARG A 6 -5.42 -0.92 -27.92
CA ARG A 6 -5.42 -1.71 -26.67
C ARG A 6 -4.03 -2.01 -26.13
N SER A 7 -3.02 -2.22 -26.99
CA SER A 7 -1.65 -2.55 -26.53
C SER A 7 -0.92 -1.36 -25.91
N LEU A 8 -1.15 -0.14 -26.40
CA LEU A 8 -0.56 1.08 -25.83
C LEU A 8 -1.15 1.44 -24.46
N ARG A 9 -2.45 1.20 -24.25
CA ARG A 9 -3.09 1.38 -22.95
C ARG A 9 -2.55 0.39 -21.92
N TYR A 10 -2.26 -0.84 -22.32
CA TYR A 10 -1.72 -1.89 -21.44
C TYR A 10 -0.27 -1.58 -21.02
N ILE A 11 0.57 -1.13 -21.95
CA ILE A 11 1.98 -0.77 -21.71
C ILE A 11 2.10 0.50 -20.84
N LEU A 12 1.25 1.50 -21.07
CA LEU A 12 1.21 2.72 -20.25
C LEU A 12 0.73 2.44 -18.82
N PHE A 13 -0.17 1.48 -18.64
CA PHE A 13 -0.71 1.12 -17.34
C PHE A 13 0.27 0.27 -16.51
N SER A 14 0.95 -0.70 -17.11
CA SER A 14 1.99 -1.51 -16.43
C SER A 14 3.21 -0.66 -16.03
N ARG A 15 3.60 0.33 -16.85
CA ARG A 15 4.65 1.31 -16.53
C ARG A 15 4.24 2.31 -15.42
N CYS A 16 2.96 2.49 -15.18
CA CYS A 16 2.45 3.45 -14.20
C CYS A 16 2.32 2.88 -12.79
N LEU A 17 2.16 1.56 -12.65
CA LEU A 17 2.18 0.88 -11.34
C LEU A 17 3.60 0.66 -10.82
N THR A 18 4.61 0.68 -11.70
CA THR A 18 6.04 0.56 -11.33
C THR A 18 6.74 1.91 -11.13
N ARG A 19 6.11 3.04 -11.47
CA ARG A 19 6.65 4.40 -11.29
C ARG A 19 5.65 5.33 -10.58
N LYS A 20 5.92 5.56 -9.31
CA LYS A 20 5.64 6.79 -8.50
C LYS A 20 4.25 7.41 -8.45
N SER A 21 3.20 6.87 -9.03
CA SER A 21 1.78 7.23 -8.71
C SER A 21 0.81 6.47 -9.61
N PRO A 22 -0.38 6.04 -9.13
CA PRO A 22 -1.43 5.60 -10.04
C PRO A 22 -1.74 6.74 -10.99
N PRO A 23 -2.06 6.43 -12.22
CA PRO A 23 -2.39 7.44 -13.20
C PRO A 23 -3.52 8.31 -12.64
N LYS A 24 -3.36 9.63 -12.77
CA LYS A 24 -4.38 10.62 -12.37
C LYS A 24 -5.78 10.31 -12.91
N TYR A 25 -5.89 9.46 -13.95
CA TYR A 25 -7.15 9.01 -14.49
C TYR A 25 -7.83 7.91 -13.66
N ILE A 26 -7.08 7.06 -12.91
CA ILE A 26 -7.68 6.10 -11.96
C ILE A 26 -8.35 6.87 -10.85
N VAL A 27 -7.65 7.85 -10.29
CA VAL A 27 -8.21 8.75 -9.30
C VAL A 27 -9.40 9.51 -9.88
N LYS A 28 -9.29 10.01 -11.12
CA LYS A 28 -10.41 10.67 -11.82
C LYS A 28 -11.56 9.72 -12.15
N LEU A 29 -11.28 8.47 -12.55
CA LEU A 29 -12.32 7.47 -12.80
C LEU A 29 -13.08 7.14 -11.51
N ILE A 30 -12.33 6.97 -10.42
CA ILE A 30 -12.89 6.74 -9.08
C ILE A 30 -13.67 7.98 -8.60
N LEU A 31 -13.17 9.20 -8.85
CA LEU A 31 -13.82 10.44 -8.44
C LEU A 31 -14.95 10.91 -9.37
N ALA A 32 -14.88 10.59 -10.66
CA ALA A 32 -15.87 11.04 -11.65
C ALA A 32 -17.18 10.24 -11.63
N GLN A 33 -17.17 9.05 -11.04
CA GLN A 33 -18.40 8.28 -10.85
C GLN A 33 -18.94 8.57 -9.45
N ASN A 34 -19.83 9.54 -9.37
CA ASN A 34 -20.51 10.04 -8.15
C ASN A 34 -21.27 8.97 -7.32
N ASN A 35 -21.06 7.68 -7.57
CA ASN A 35 -21.83 6.59 -7.00
C ASN A 35 -20.99 5.73 -6.05
N GLY A 36 -20.65 6.25 -4.87
CA GLY A 36 -20.28 5.37 -3.77
C GLY A 36 -18.87 5.43 -3.24
N ILE A 37 -18.00 6.31 -3.76
CA ILE A 37 -16.68 6.56 -3.20
C ILE A 37 -16.75 7.71 -2.23
N CYS A 38 -16.38 7.46 -0.98
CA CYS A 38 -16.30 8.48 0.04
C CYS A 38 -14.87 8.93 0.24
N ASN A 39 -14.60 10.23 0.01
CA ASN A 39 -13.36 10.82 0.47
C ASN A 39 -13.41 11.04 1.98
N ARG A 40 -12.39 10.56 2.67
CA ARG A 40 -12.22 10.71 4.11
C ARG A 40 -11.00 11.55 4.39
N ILE A 41 -11.15 12.54 5.25
CA ILE A 41 -10.03 13.32 5.80
C ILE A 41 -9.92 12.93 7.26
N VAL A 42 -8.79 12.39 7.65
CA VAL A 42 -8.55 11.90 9.01
C VAL A 42 -7.24 12.45 9.57
N ARG A 43 -7.20 12.58 10.89
CA ARG A 43 -6.00 13.04 11.59
C ARG A 43 -4.95 11.93 11.63
N LYS A 44 -3.73 12.32 11.92
CA LYS A 44 -2.65 11.40 12.30
C LYS A 44 -3.11 10.49 13.45
N HIS A 45 -2.66 9.23 13.42
CA HIS A 45 -3.00 8.20 14.41
C HIS A 45 -4.49 7.84 14.49
N THR A 46 -5.23 8.04 13.39
CA THR A 46 -6.60 7.55 13.27
C THR A 46 -6.57 6.09 12.81
N LYS A 47 -7.24 5.22 13.57
CA LYS A 47 -7.45 3.82 13.17
C LYS A 47 -8.58 3.75 12.16
N ILE A 48 -8.27 3.16 10.99
CA ILE A 48 -9.22 2.95 9.89
C ILE A 48 -9.82 1.53 9.99
N LEU A 49 -9.02 0.56 10.47
CA LEU A 49 -9.43 -0.81 10.73
C LEU A 49 -8.80 -1.27 12.04
N ASN A 50 -9.58 -1.91 12.90
CA ASN A 50 -9.09 -2.53 14.13
C ASN A 50 -8.93 -4.03 13.96
N ASN A 51 -8.02 -4.62 14.73
CA ASN A 51 -7.92 -6.08 14.84
C ASN A 51 -9.26 -6.69 15.24
N GLY A 52 -9.67 -7.75 14.56
CA GLY A 52 -10.95 -8.44 14.79
C GLY A 52 -12.13 -7.86 14.01
N GLU A 53 -12.03 -6.68 13.39
CA GLU A 53 -13.03 -6.16 12.47
C GLU A 53 -12.88 -6.81 11.09
N VAL A 54 -13.97 -6.94 10.34
CA VAL A 54 -13.92 -7.40 8.95
C VAL A 54 -13.59 -6.22 8.04
N CYS A 55 -12.56 -6.37 7.23
CA CYS A 55 -12.22 -5.38 6.20
C CYS A 55 -13.16 -5.53 5.00
N ASP A 56 -14.20 -4.73 4.94
CA ASP A 56 -15.20 -4.74 3.86
C ASP A 56 -14.98 -3.62 2.82
N PHE A 57 -13.78 -3.08 2.73
CA PHE A 57 -13.46 -1.94 1.86
C PHE A 57 -12.05 -2.02 1.28
N ILE A 58 -11.87 -1.29 0.17
CA ILE A 58 -10.56 -0.90 -0.34
C ILE A 58 -10.41 0.61 -0.16
N GLY A 59 -9.31 1.02 0.47
CA GLY A 59 -8.88 2.41 0.57
C GLY A 59 -7.77 2.73 -0.44
N ILE A 60 -7.73 3.96 -0.95
CA ILE A 60 -6.63 4.48 -1.77
C ILE A 60 -6.17 5.79 -1.17
N VAL A 61 -4.90 5.90 -0.81
CA VAL A 61 -4.34 7.13 -0.26
C VAL A 61 -4.27 8.19 -1.34
N MET A 62 -4.91 9.34 -1.09
CA MET A 62 -4.86 10.53 -1.95
C MET A 62 -3.75 11.48 -1.52
N LYS A 63 -3.54 11.60 -0.22
CA LYS A 63 -2.48 12.38 0.42
C LYS A 63 -2.24 11.84 1.81
N GLY A 64 -1.00 11.70 2.23
CA GLY A 64 -0.64 11.23 3.56
C GLY A 64 -0.07 9.81 3.55
N LEU A 65 -0.10 9.15 4.68
CA LEU A 65 0.57 7.87 4.91
C LEU A 65 -0.24 6.98 5.83
N VAL A 66 -0.43 5.74 5.43
CA VAL A 66 -1.13 4.70 6.18
C VAL A 66 -0.17 3.56 6.48
N GLN A 67 -0.22 3.03 7.69
CA GLN A 67 0.51 1.84 8.11
C GLN A 67 -0.47 0.68 8.29
N ILE A 68 -0.09 -0.50 7.79
CA ILE A 68 -0.73 -1.78 8.05
C ILE A 68 0.21 -2.56 8.96
N TYR A 69 -0.29 -3.07 10.08
CA TYR A 69 0.56 -3.76 11.05
C TYR A 69 -0.19 -4.81 11.87
N HIS A 70 0.55 -5.84 12.30
CA HIS A 70 0.08 -6.79 13.31
C HIS A 70 0.50 -6.37 14.71
N LYS A 71 -0.30 -6.75 15.70
CA LYS A 71 0.09 -6.68 17.10
C LYS A 71 0.60 -8.05 17.59
N LYS A 72 1.81 -8.05 18.15
CA LYS A 72 2.36 -9.19 18.90
C LYS A 72 2.60 -8.77 20.34
N GLY A 73 1.60 -8.98 21.18
CA GLY A 73 1.57 -8.42 22.54
C GLY A 73 1.56 -6.88 22.50
N LYS A 74 2.55 -6.24 23.12
CA LYS A 74 2.71 -4.77 23.10
C LYS A 74 3.47 -4.24 21.85
N LYS A 75 4.09 -5.14 21.07
CA LYS A 75 4.89 -4.76 19.90
C LYS A 75 4.01 -4.67 18.67
N ARG A 76 4.23 -3.63 17.86
CA ARG A 76 3.68 -3.49 16.51
C ARG A 76 4.68 -4.05 15.51
N VAL A 77 4.23 -4.89 14.61
CA VAL A 77 5.03 -5.43 13.50
C VAL A 77 4.45 -4.87 12.21
N SER A 78 5.20 -4.00 11.55
CA SER A 78 4.75 -3.36 10.30
C SER A 78 4.76 -4.35 9.15
N ASP A 79 3.62 -4.50 8.50
CA ASP A 79 3.48 -5.34 7.31
C ASP A 79 3.68 -4.52 6.04
N ASP A 80 3.02 -3.36 5.96
CA ASP A 80 3.10 -2.49 4.80
C ASP A 80 2.82 -1.02 5.14
N PHE A 81 3.18 -0.15 4.19
CA PHE A 81 2.92 1.29 4.22
C PHE A 81 2.31 1.72 2.90
N ALA A 82 1.14 2.33 2.93
CA ALA A 82 0.52 2.91 1.76
C ALA A 82 0.78 4.42 1.73
N THR A 83 1.50 4.87 0.71
CA THR A 83 1.69 6.28 0.38
C THR A 83 0.68 6.74 -0.65
N GLU A 84 0.83 7.96 -1.17
CA GLU A 84 -0.04 8.52 -2.19
C GLU A 84 -0.21 7.54 -3.34
N ALA A 85 -1.49 7.32 -3.65
CA ALA A 85 -1.90 6.51 -4.77
C ALA A 85 -1.77 4.99 -4.58
N TYR A 86 -1.32 4.53 -3.43
CA TYR A 86 -1.31 3.12 -3.09
C TYR A 86 -2.63 2.67 -2.48
N PRO A 87 -3.14 1.48 -2.87
CA PRO A 87 -4.27 0.85 -2.20
C PRO A 87 -3.86 0.33 -0.82
N PHE A 88 -4.82 0.30 0.10
CA PHE A 88 -4.66 -0.34 1.40
C PHE A 88 -5.96 -1.03 1.83
N PHE A 89 -5.86 -2.24 2.28
CA PHE A 89 -6.93 -3.10 2.80
C PHE A 89 -6.32 -4.35 3.41
N ASP A 90 -7.10 -5.11 4.17
CA ASP A 90 -6.75 -6.48 4.56
C ASP A 90 -7.33 -7.45 3.55
N ILE A 91 -6.47 -8.18 2.84
CA ILE A 91 -6.89 -9.04 1.72
C ILE A 91 -7.74 -10.22 2.18
N ASP A 92 -7.40 -10.85 3.32
CA ASP A 92 -8.17 -12.01 3.83
C ASP A 92 -9.54 -11.57 4.35
N GLY A 93 -9.59 -10.45 5.07
CA GLY A 93 -10.85 -9.84 5.50
C GLY A 93 -11.71 -9.41 4.30
N PHE A 94 -11.11 -8.77 3.30
CA PHE A 94 -11.83 -8.29 2.13
C PHE A 94 -12.36 -9.43 1.24
N VAL A 95 -11.53 -10.43 0.94
CA VAL A 95 -11.91 -11.53 0.03
C VAL A 95 -12.81 -12.53 0.74
N ASN A 96 -12.40 -13.01 1.93
CA ASN A 96 -13.01 -14.13 2.62
C ASN A 96 -14.00 -13.70 3.72
N GLY A 97 -14.11 -12.41 4.06
CA GLY A 97 -14.97 -11.91 5.12
C GLY A 97 -14.52 -12.31 6.53
N LYS A 98 -13.25 -12.69 6.72
CA LYS A 98 -12.71 -13.06 8.01
C LYS A 98 -12.39 -11.85 8.87
N PRO A 99 -12.45 -11.97 10.21
CA PRO A 99 -11.92 -10.95 11.11
C PRO A 99 -10.45 -10.68 10.83
N SER A 100 -10.09 -9.41 10.67
CA SER A 100 -8.74 -8.97 10.35
C SER A 100 -7.75 -9.29 11.48
N GLY A 101 -6.61 -9.84 11.12
CA GLY A 101 -5.46 -9.98 12.01
C GLY A 101 -4.60 -8.71 12.10
N VAL A 102 -4.83 -7.74 11.19
CA VAL A 102 -4.07 -6.49 11.11
C VAL A 102 -4.87 -5.30 11.62
N GLU A 103 -4.16 -4.24 11.96
CA GLU A 103 -4.70 -2.90 12.16
C GLU A 103 -4.20 -1.98 11.06
N ILE A 104 -5.06 -1.05 10.64
CA ILE A 104 -4.73 -0.02 9.65
C ILE A 104 -4.84 1.35 10.34
N GLU A 105 -3.73 2.10 10.38
CA GLU A 105 -3.64 3.38 11.09
C GLU A 105 -2.92 4.44 10.23
N THR A 106 -3.36 5.68 10.31
CA THR A 106 -2.70 6.80 9.63
C THR A 106 -1.48 7.28 10.41
N LEU A 107 -0.35 7.46 9.72
CA LEU A 107 0.88 8.02 10.31
C LEU A 107 1.03 9.54 10.09
N GLU A 108 0.17 10.12 9.26
CA GLU A 108 0.08 11.55 8.96
C GLU A 108 -1.39 11.96 8.89
N GLN A 109 -1.67 13.26 8.79
CA GLN A 109 -2.99 13.69 8.34
C GLN A 109 -3.23 13.16 6.93
N THR A 110 -4.24 12.32 6.77
CA THR A 110 -4.44 11.53 5.55
C THR A 110 -5.78 11.83 4.91
N VAL A 111 -5.75 11.98 3.60
CA VAL A 111 -6.93 11.98 2.74
C VAL A 111 -6.92 10.69 1.95
N TYR A 112 -7.99 9.92 2.03
CA TYR A 112 -8.12 8.68 1.26
C TYR A 112 -9.52 8.52 0.67
N ALA A 113 -9.59 7.86 -0.47
CA ALA A 113 -10.84 7.39 -1.05
C ALA A 113 -11.16 5.99 -0.51
N LYS A 114 -12.40 5.75 -0.10
CA LYS A 114 -12.89 4.45 0.37
C LYS A 114 -14.01 3.97 -0.55
N ILE A 115 -13.93 2.72 -0.97
CA ILE A 115 -15.02 2.00 -1.63
C ILE A 115 -15.35 0.72 -0.88
N ASP A 116 -16.61 0.55 -0.52
CA ASP A 116 -17.07 -0.65 0.16
C ASP A 116 -17.21 -1.83 -0.83
N LYS A 117 -16.96 -3.07 -0.35
CA LYS A 117 -16.92 -4.29 -1.14
C LYS A 117 -18.17 -4.45 -2.02
N LYS A 118 -19.36 -4.39 -1.43
CA LYS A 118 -20.64 -4.53 -2.17
C LYS A 118 -20.79 -3.51 -3.30
N LYS A 119 -20.35 -2.28 -3.07
CA LYS A 119 -20.39 -1.23 -4.10
C LYS A 119 -19.39 -1.48 -5.21
N LEU A 120 -18.18 -1.95 -4.86
CA LEU A 120 -17.15 -2.31 -5.84
C LEU A 120 -17.64 -3.46 -6.72
N GLU A 121 -18.20 -4.52 -6.14
CA GLU A 121 -18.76 -5.66 -6.86
C GLU A 121 -19.85 -5.22 -7.86
N ASN A 122 -20.83 -4.45 -7.41
CA ASN A 122 -21.88 -3.92 -8.29
C ASN A 122 -21.33 -3.05 -9.43
N LEU A 123 -20.29 -2.25 -9.16
CA LEU A 123 -19.66 -1.41 -10.18
C LEU A 123 -18.81 -2.23 -11.16
N CYS A 124 -18.16 -3.30 -10.71
CA CYS A 124 -17.42 -4.21 -11.59
C CYS A 124 -18.34 -4.97 -12.55
N GLU A 125 -19.54 -5.35 -12.11
CA GLU A 125 -20.55 -5.97 -12.99
C GLU A 125 -21.02 -4.99 -14.09
N GLN A 126 -21.18 -3.72 -13.76
CA GLN A 126 -21.67 -2.70 -14.69
C GLN A 126 -20.59 -2.15 -15.63
N TYR A 127 -19.35 -2.07 -15.14
CA TYR A 127 -18.24 -1.39 -15.83
C TYR A 127 -17.00 -2.27 -15.92
N LYS A 128 -16.76 -2.86 -17.09
CA LYS A 128 -15.61 -3.74 -17.34
C LYS A 128 -14.23 -3.08 -17.05
N ASP A 129 -14.15 -1.77 -17.19
CA ASP A 129 -12.89 -1.04 -16.88
C ASP A 129 -12.61 -1.02 -15.36
N LEU A 130 -13.65 -1.06 -14.51
CA LEU A 130 -13.51 -1.16 -13.06
C LEU A 130 -13.14 -2.57 -12.61
N ASP A 131 -13.73 -3.59 -13.22
CA ASP A 131 -13.33 -4.98 -13.01
C ASP A 131 -11.85 -5.19 -13.35
N ASN A 132 -11.39 -4.69 -14.51
CA ASN A 132 -9.98 -4.71 -14.88
C ASN A 132 -9.10 -3.96 -13.89
N LEU A 133 -9.56 -2.84 -13.33
CA LEU A 133 -8.84 -2.08 -12.32
C LEU A 133 -8.73 -2.86 -11.00
N TYR A 134 -9.82 -3.46 -10.56
CA TYR A 134 -9.84 -4.29 -9.35
C TYR A 134 -8.87 -5.47 -9.45
N ASN A 135 -8.89 -6.20 -10.57
CA ASN A 135 -7.96 -7.29 -10.82
C ASN A 135 -6.49 -6.82 -10.76
N ARG A 136 -6.18 -5.63 -11.26
CA ARG A 136 -4.83 -5.05 -11.16
C ARG A 136 -4.43 -4.64 -9.75
N ILE A 137 -5.37 -4.17 -8.93
CA ILE A 137 -5.11 -3.92 -7.51
C ILE A 137 -4.71 -5.24 -6.83
N LEU A 138 -5.40 -6.34 -7.12
CA LEU A 138 -5.06 -7.66 -6.59
C LEU A 138 -3.71 -8.17 -7.12
N GLU A 139 -3.45 -8.06 -8.42
CA GLU A 139 -2.15 -8.41 -9.01
C GLU A 139 -1.00 -7.63 -8.37
N HIS A 140 -1.18 -6.32 -8.20
CA HIS A 140 -0.18 -5.46 -7.53
C HIS A 140 0.02 -5.87 -6.07
N SER A 141 -1.05 -6.17 -5.36
CA SER A 141 -0.96 -6.65 -3.98
C SER A 141 -0.18 -7.97 -3.90
N LEU A 142 -0.45 -8.91 -4.81
CA LEU A 142 0.29 -10.19 -4.88
C LEU A 142 1.78 -9.98 -5.12
N ILE A 143 2.15 -9.12 -6.07
CA ILE A 143 3.55 -8.77 -6.35
C ILE A 143 4.20 -8.13 -5.12
N SER A 144 3.51 -7.19 -4.46
CA SER A 144 4.01 -6.53 -3.25
C SER A 144 4.25 -7.52 -2.10
N TYR A 145 3.37 -8.50 -1.92
CA TYR A 145 3.57 -9.57 -0.94
C TYR A 145 4.74 -10.49 -1.32
N GLN A 146 4.92 -10.80 -2.59
CA GLN A 146 6.06 -11.59 -3.07
C GLN A 146 7.39 -10.84 -2.84
N ASP A 147 7.44 -9.55 -3.15
CA ASP A 147 8.61 -8.71 -2.89
C ASP A 147 8.91 -8.62 -1.39
N ARG A 148 7.87 -8.50 -0.57
CA ARG A 148 7.98 -8.53 0.89
C ARG A 148 8.55 -9.85 1.40
N LEU A 149 8.09 -10.97 0.86
CA LEU A 149 8.57 -12.30 1.22
C LEU A 149 10.05 -12.47 0.84
N ASN A 150 10.43 -12.08 -0.39
CA ASN A 150 11.80 -12.10 -0.86
C ASN A 150 12.72 -11.24 0.04
N LEU A 151 12.28 -10.04 0.40
CA LEU A 151 13.00 -9.16 1.31
C LEU A 151 13.24 -9.83 2.66
N VAL A 152 12.24 -10.50 3.24
CA VAL A 152 12.38 -11.13 4.56
C VAL A 152 13.26 -12.37 4.52
N LEU A 153 13.12 -13.21 3.48
CA LEU A 153 13.74 -14.54 3.42
C LEU A 153 15.18 -14.52 2.86
N HIS A 154 15.48 -13.63 1.91
CA HIS A 154 16.69 -13.76 1.10
C HIS A 154 17.71 -12.64 1.30
N LEU A 155 17.30 -11.46 1.79
CA LEU A 155 18.19 -10.32 1.95
C LEU A 155 18.76 -10.25 3.36
N ASP A 156 20.01 -9.78 3.49
CA ASP A 156 20.59 -9.41 4.77
C ASP A 156 20.06 -8.05 5.26
N ALA A 157 20.49 -7.60 6.42
CA ALA A 157 19.95 -6.39 7.05
C ALA A 157 20.30 -5.10 6.28
N GLU A 158 21.49 -5.03 5.67
CA GLU A 158 21.96 -3.89 4.87
C GLU A 158 21.22 -3.87 3.51
N GLU A 159 21.14 -5.02 2.87
CA GLU A 159 20.40 -5.21 1.61
C GLU A 159 18.91 -4.87 1.78
N LYS A 160 18.28 -5.28 2.88
CA LYS A 160 16.87 -4.92 3.20
C LYS A 160 16.67 -3.42 3.28
N TYR A 161 17.58 -2.72 3.93
CA TYR A 161 17.47 -1.26 4.06
C TYR A 161 17.70 -0.57 2.71
N SER A 162 18.72 -0.97 1.95
CA SER A 162 18.99 -0.45 0.59
C SER A 162 17.81 -0.69 -0.34
N HIS A 163 17.26 -1.90 -0.34
CA HIS A 163 16.08 -2.23 -1.14
C HIS A 163 14.87 -1.37 -0.79
N LEU A 164 14.65 -1.08 0.49
CA LEU A 164 13.56 -0.19 0.93
C LEU A 164 13.76 1.24 0.42
N GLU A 165 14.98 1.78 0.51
CA GLU A 165 15.32 3.13 0.02
C GLU A 165 15.11 3.26 -1.50
N GLU A 166 15.50 2.23 -2.26
CA GLU A 166 15.38 2.21 -3.72
C GLU A 166 13.93 1.99 -4.18
N SER A 167 13.25 1.02 -3.58
CA SER A 167 11.89 0.63 -4.02
C SER A 167 10.82 1.63 -3.56
N ARG A 168 11.01 2.28 -2.39
CA ARG A 168 10.05 3.20 -1.77
C ARG A 168 10.69 4.54 -1.43
N ILE A 169 11.12 5.25 -2.45
CA ILE A 169 11.83 6.53 -2.32
C ILE A 169 11.07 7.51 -1.43
N GLY A 170 11.77 8.01 -0.39
CA GLY A 170 11.25 9.00 0.54
C GLY A 170 10.33 8.43 1.65
N LEU A 171 10.04 7.13 1.67
CA LEU A 171 9.22 6.54 2.73
C LEU A 171 9.94 6.61 4.08
N THR A 172 11.23 6.30 4.12
CA THR A 172 12.02 6.24 5.35
C THR A 172 12.18 7.60 6.04
N SER A 173 12.04 8.71 5.30
CA SER A 173 12.00 10.05 5.87
C SER A 173 10.66 10.42 6.51
N ARG A 174 9.59 9.69 6.18
CA ARG A 174 8.22 9.93 6.67
C ARG A 174 7.82 9.04 7.84
N ILE A 175 8.53 7.94 8.07
CA ILE A 175 8.24 6.99 9.14
C ILE A 175 9.34 6.97 10.20
N SER A 176 8.99 6.61 11.44
CA SER A 176 9.95 6.50 12.52
C SER A 176 10.95 5.36 12.29
N SER A 177 12.17 5.48 12.83
CA SER A 177 13.17 4.40 12.78
C SER A 177 12.66 3.09 13.38
N ILE A 178 11.77 3.14 14.37
CA ILE A 178 11.11 1.95 14.93
C ILE A 178 10.25 1.27 13.87
N ASN A 179 9.49 2.03 13.10
CA ASN A 179 8.64 1.50 12.03
C ASN A 179 9.48 0.95 10.87
N VAL A 180 10.59 1.62 10.49
CA VAL A 180 11.53 1.12 9.49
C VAL A 180 12.12 -0.21 9.95
N ALA A 181 12.68 -0.26 11.18
CA ALA A 181 13.29 -1.46 11.73
C ALA A 181 12.28 -2.62 11.81
N SER A 182 11.06 -2.32 12.26
CA SER A 182 9.97 -3.30 12.30
C SER A 182 9.63 -3.84 10.92
N PHE A 183 9.57 -2.97 9.91
CA PHE A 183 9.26 -3.35 8.54
C PHE A 183 10.33 -4.25 7.93
N ILE A 184 11.61 -3.90 8.03
CA ILE A 184 12.69 -4.73 7.49
C ILE A 184 13.06 -5.94 8.39
N GLY A 185 12.42 -6.07 9.55
CA GLY A 185 12.60 -7.22 10.45
C GLY A 185 13.90 -7.21 11.23
N VAL A 186 14.43 -6.02 11.58
CA VAL A 186 15.65 -5.85 12.39
C VAL A 186 15.35 -5.11 13.69
N THR A 187 16.34 -5.04 14.60
CA THR A 187 16.25 -4.17 15.78
C THR A 187 16.52 -2.71 15.41
N GLN A 188 16.03 -1.76 16.21
CA GLN A 188 16.32 -0.35 16.01
C GLN A 188 17.81 -0.06 16.10
N GLU A 189 18.54 -0.73 16.99
CA GLU A 189 19.98 -0.63 17.14
C GLU A 189 20.72 -1.09 15.87
N THR A 190 20.31 -2.24 15.30
CA THR A 190 20.85 -2.72 14.03
C THR A 190 20.60 -1.72 12.90
N LEU A 191 19.41 -1.15 12.82
CA LEU A 191 19.09 -0.11 11.82
C LEU A 191 19.98 1.13 11.99
N CYS A 192 20.23 1.59 13.23
CA CYS A 192 21.11 2.73 13.47
C CYS A 192 22.53 2.45 12.98
N ARG A 193 23.06 1.23 13.21
CA ARG A 193 24.39 0.83 12.71
C ARG A 193 24.45 0.81 11.18
N ILE A 194 23.43 0.27 10.53
CA ILE A 194 23.33 0.26 9.07
C ILE A 194 23.36 1.68 8.51
N LYS A 195 22.54 2.57 9.06
CA LYS A 195 22.47 3.97 8.60
C LYS A 195 23.82 4.70 8.77
N ALA A 196 24.51 4.50 9.88
CA ALA A 196 25.83 5.07 10.11
C ALA A 196 26.83 4.58 9.06
N LYS A 197 26.92 3.26 8.85
CA LYS A 197 27.82 2.66 7.85
C LYS A 197 27.55 3.16 6.43
N MET A 198 26.28 3.31 6.04
CA MET A 198 25.92 3.81 4.71
C MET A 198 26.21 5.29 4.51
N SER A 199 26.13 6.11 5.58
CA SER A 199 26.53 7.53 5.50
C SER A 199 28.02 7.70 5.32
N ASP A 200 28.86 6.83 5.90
CA ASP A 200 30.33 6.87 5.77
C ASP A 200 30.83 6.47 4.37
N ILE A 201 30.00 5.78 3.56
CA ILE A 201 30.35 5.38 2.20
C ILE A 201 30.09 6.51 1.16
N ILE A 202 29.31 7.52 1.52
CA ILE A 202 28.90 8.61 0.62
C ILE A 202 29.87 9.80 0.69
N TYR A 203 30.81 9.79 1.64
CA TYR A 203 31.89 10.77 1.79
C TYR A 203 33.25 10.14 1.46
#